data_4467122258a0a2e083bdd62a27186ef0
#
_entry.id   4467122258a0a2e083bdd62a27186ef0
#
_cell.length_a   1.000
_cell.length_b   1.000
_cell.length_c   1.000
_cell.angle_alpha   90.00
_cell.angle_beta   90.00
_cell.angle_gamma   90.00
#
_symmetry.space_group_name_H-M   'P 1'
#
loop_
_entity.id
_entity.type
_entity.pdbx_description
1 polymer ?
#
loop_
_entity_poly.entity_id
_entity_poly.type
_entity_poly.pdbx_seq_one_letter_code
_entity_poly.pdbx_strand_id
1 'polypeptide(L)'
;SDVYKRQARDYVGRYHRHSIPPVGGKFAVACYDGDRLCGVAICGRPVARYLDDGLTLEILRCCTDGTGNACSKLYGACCRIGFFMGYDRIITYTLASETGASLRAAGFTFDGIAGGRAWTGQRRRDYYVAPAERKHRWMKRRVGAMP
;
A
#
# COMPACT_ATOMS: atom_id res chain seq x y z
N SER A 1 16.98 -5.35 -2.66
CA SER A 1 18.18 -4.54 -2.87
C SER A 1 17.80 -3.13 -3.32
N ASP A 2 18.76 -2.23 -3.26
CA ASP A 2 18.52 -0.83 -3.63
C ASP A 2 18.18 -0.66 -5.11
N VAL A 3 18.68 -1.55 -5.96
CA VAL A 3 18.36 -1.53 -7.39
C VAL A 3 16.88 -1.80 -7.62
N TYR A 4 16.34 -2.80 -6.97
CA TYR A 4 14.91 -3.13 -7.10
C TYR A 4 14.02 -2.04 -6.51
N LYS A 5 14.42 -1.45 -5.39
CA LYS A 5 13.68 -0.32 -4.80
C LYS A 5 13.65 0.88 -5.75
N ARG A 6 14.76 1.14 -6.41
CA ARG A 6 14.84 2.25 -7.38
C ARG A 6 13.92 1.98 -8.57
N GLN A 7 13.96 0.78 -9.15
CA GLN A 7 13.10 0.42 -10.25
C GLN A 7 11.63 0.52 -9.87
N ALA A 8 11.27 0.08 -8.66
CA ALA A 8 9.90 0.18 -8.18
C ALA A 8 9.44 1.63 -8.04
N ARG A 9 10.30 2.50 -7.53
CA ARG A 9 9.98 3.93 -7.42
C ARG A 9 9.81 4.57 -8.78
N ASP A 10 10.65 4.24 -9.73
CA ASP A 10 10.56 4.77 -11.09
C ASP A 10 9.26 4.32 -11.75
N TYR A 11 8.87 3.07 -11.55
CA TYR A 11 7.62 2.54 -12.07
C TYR A 11 6.42 3.28 -11.47
N VAL A 12 6.39 3.45 -10.15
CA VAL A 12 5.31 4.18 -9.47
C VAL A 12 5.26 5.62 -9.97
N GLY A 13 6.41 6.28 -10.13
CA GLY A 13 6.47 7.63 -10.66
C GLY A 13 5.90 7.74 -12.08
N ARG A 14 6.04 6.69 -12.87
CA ARG A 14 5.56 6.67 -14.26
C ARG A 14 4.06 6.43 -14.35
N TYR A 15 3.51 5.51 -13.56
CA TYR A 15 2.13 5.04 -13.70
C TYR A 15 1.17 5.63 -12.67
N HIS A 16 1.64 6.12 -11.55
CA HIS A 16 0.83 6.83 -10.56
C HIS A 16 0.83 8.32 -10.83
N ARG A 17 -0.11 8.78 -11.63
CA ARG A 17 -0.13 10.15 -12.13
C ARG A 17 -0.21 11.22 -11.06
N HIS A 18 -0.80 10.92 -9.91
CA HIS A 18 -1.07 11.90 -8.86
C HIS A 18 -0.34 11.59 -7.55
N SER A 19 0.62 10.68 -7.60
CA SER A 19 1.34 10.28 -6.40
C SER A 19 2.84 10.40 -6.60
N ILE A 20 3.50 11.01 -5.63
CA ILE A 20 4.95 11.02 -5.60
C ILE A 20 5.39 9.66 -5.06
N PRO A 21 6.37 8.99 -5.69
CA PRO A 21 6.88 7.73 -5.16
C PRO A 21 7.34 7.89 -3.72
N PRO A 22 6.99 6.96 -2.82
CA PRO A 22 7.41 7.08 -1.42
C PRO A 22 8.92 6.97 -1.28
N VAL A 23 9.46 7.69 -0.33
CA VAL A 23 10.88 7.65 0.01
C VAL A 23 11.06 6.72 1.21
N GLY A 24 12.04 5.83 1.14
CA GLY A 24 12.44 5.04 2.30
C GLY A 24 11.56 3.84 2.61
N GLY A 25 10.88 3.25 1.65
CA GLY A 25 10.19 1.99 1.87
C GLY A 25 11.14 0.89 2.37
N LYS A 26 10.63 -0.05 3.17
CA LYS A 26 11.43 -1.17 3.69
C LYS A 26 11.79 -2.16 2.60
N PHE A 27 10.84 -2.48 1.73
CA PHE A 27 11.10 -3.33 0.58
C PHE A 27 10.09 -3.03 -0.52
N ALA A 28 10.40 -3.53 -1.70
CA ALA A 28 9.52 -3.44 -2.86
C ALA A 28 9.39 -4.81 -3.49
N VAL A 29 8.24 -5.04 -4.10
CA VAL A 29 7.94 -6.29 -4.82
C VAL A 29 7.57 -5.91 -6.24
N ALA A 30 8.14 -6.60 -7.21
CA ALA A 30 7.82 -6.42 -8.61
C ALA A 30 7.08 -7.65 -9.14
N CYS A 31 6.11 -7.40 -10.00
CA CYS A 31 5.36 -8.44 -10.68
C CYS A 31 5.68 -8.41 -12.17
N TYR A 32 6.04 -9.55 -12.72
CA TYR A 32 6.38 -9.68 -14.13
C TYR A 32 5.43 -10.63 -14.83
N ASP A 33 5.16 -10.34 -16.08
CA ASP A 33 4.51 -11.25 -17.02
C ASP A 33 5.58 -11.62 -18.06
N GLY A 34 6.21 -12.78 -17.89
CA GLY A 34 7.43 -13.11 -18.61
C GLY A 34 8.53 -12.12 -18.25
N ASP A 35 9.07 -11.41 -19.24
CA ASP A 35 10.10 -10.39 -19.02
C ASP A 35 9.54 -8.99 -18.84
N ARG A 36 8.22 -8.82 -18.94
CA ARG A 36 7.59 -7.51 -18.86
C ARG A 36 7.20 -7.20 -17.43
N LEU A 37 7.67 -6.06 -16.93
CA LEU A 37 7.24 -5.55 -15.62
C LEU A 37 5.79 -5.09 -15.72
N CYS A 38 4.90 -5.69 -14.96
CA CYS A 38 3.48 -5.35 -14.97
C CYS A 38 2.97 -4.71 -13.69
N GLY A 39 3.78 -4.66 -12.65
CA GLY A 39 3.37 -3.99 -11.43
C GLY A 39 4.45 -3.99 -10.37
N VAL A 40 4.30 -3.06 -9.42
CA VAL A 40 5.18 -2.97 -8.24
C VAL A 40 4.37 -2.60 -7.02
N ALA A 41 4.81 -3.05 -5.87
CA ALA A 41 4.31 -2.63 -4.58
C ALA A 41 5.48 -2.20 -3.70
N ILE A 42 5.25 -1.19 -2.88
CA ILE A 42 6.27 -0.68 -1.94
C ILE A 42 5.68 -0.77 -0.54
N CYS A 43 6.43 -1.38 0.35
CA CYS A 43 6.02 -1.61 1.73
C CYS A 43 6.94 -0.87 2.69
N GLY A 44 6.40 -0.44 3.81
CA GLY A 44 7.17 0.27 4.82
C GLY A 44 6.39 0.44 6.12
N ARG A 45 6.90 1.31 6.97
CA ARG A 45 6.27 1.61 8.25
C ARG A 45 4.93 2.30 8.01
N PRO A 46 3.92 2.02 8.85
CA PRO A 46 2.65 2.75 8.76
C PRO A 46 2.86 4.25 8.83
N VAL A 47 2.19 4.97 7.95
CA VAL A 47 2.21 6.44 7.95
C VAL A 47 1.51 6.97 9.20
N ALA A 48 0.41 6.32 9.60
CA ALA A 48 -0.29 6.68 10.81
C ALA A 48 0.50 6.21 12.04
N ARG A 49 0.92 7.15 12.86
CA ARG A 49 1.79 6.84 14.01
C ARG A 49 1.18 5.84 14.97
N TYR A 50 -0.12 5.93 15.21
CA TYR A 50 -0.79 5.05 16.16
C TYR A 50 -0.87 3.60 15.66
N LEU A 51 -0.60 3.35 14.39
CA LEU A 51 -0.55 2.01 13.82
C LEU A 51 0.89 1.49 13.70
N ASP A 52 1.88 2.33 13.95
CA ASP A 52 3.29 1.97 13.83
C ASP A 52 3.79 1.36 15.14
N ASP A 53 3.35 0.14 15.39
CA ASP A 53 3.60 -0.59 16.64
C ASP A 53 4.78 -1.58 16.55
N GLY A 54 5.52 -1.55 15.45
CA GLY A 54 6.62 -2.49 15.21
C GLY A 54 6.18 -3.85 14.68
N LEU A 55 4.89 -4.15 14.71
CA LEU A 55 4.32 -5.42 14.26
C LEU A 55 3.40 -5.26 13.06
N THR A 56 3.21 -4.03 12.60
CA THR A 56 2.35 -3.70 11.45
C THR A 56 3.20 -3.17 10.31
N LEU A 57 2.98 -3.71 9.13
CA LEU A 57 3.58 -3.26 7.89
C LEU A 57 2.49 -2.62 7.02
N GLU A 58 2.81 -1.53 6.36
CA GLU A 58 1.87 -0.92 5.41
C GLU A 58 2.35 -1.13 3.98
N ILE A 59 1.42 -1.53 3.10
CA ILE A 59 1.65 -1.46 1.66
C ILE A 59 1.35 -0.02 1.26
N LEU A 60 2.43 0.75 1.08
CA LEU A 60 2.35 2.20 0.86
C LEU A 60 1.87 2.54 -0.54
N ARG A 61 2.24 1.74 -1.51
CA ARG A 61 1.86 1.91 -2.91
C ARG A 61 1.77 0.56 -3.58
N CYS A 62 0.77 0.41 -4.42
CA CYS A 62 0.65 -0.73 -5.31
C CYS A 62 0.18 -0.20 -6.66
N CYS A 63 0.97 -0.41 -7.69
CA CYS A 63 0.72 0.14 -9.01
C CYS A 63 0.93 -0.94 -10.06
N THR A 64 -0.04 -1.09 -10.95
CA THR A 64 0.04 -2.07 -12.04
C THR A 64 -0.35 -1.41 -13.35
N ASP A 65 -0.04 -2.08 -14.45
CA ASP A 65 -0.46 -1.67 -15.78
C ASP A 65 -1.84 -2.21 -16.18
N GLY A 66 -2.57 -2.78 -15.23
CA GLY A 66 -3.87 -3.38 -15.48
C GLY A 66 -3.86 -4.86 -15.87
N THR A 67 -2.67 -5.48 -15.92
CA THR A 67 -2.57 -6.92 -16.18
C THR A 67 -3.39 -7.69 -15.17
N GLY A 68 -4.17 -8.68 -15.65
CA GLY A 68 -5.08 -9.45 -14.81
C GLY A 68 -4.39 -10.09 -13.62
N ASN A 69 -4.98 -9.96 -12.45
CA ASN A 69 -4.51 -10.52 -11.17
C ASN A 69 -3.18 -9.94 -10.67
N ALA A 70 -2.60 -8.93 -11.33
CA ALA A 70 -1.33 -8.36 -10.89
C ALA A 70 -1.45 -7.74 -9.50
N CYS A 71 -2.52 -6.99 -9.23
CA CYS A 71 -2.72 -6.39 -7.91
C CYS A 71 -2.83 -7.44 -6.81
N SER A 72 -3.68 -8.45 -6.98
CA SER A 72 -3.86 -9.48 -5.96
C SER A 72 -2.59 -10.29 -5.74
N LYS A 73 -1.83 -10.56 -6.79
CA LYS A 73 -0.53 -11.23 -6.67
C LYS A 73 0.47 -10.40 -5.89
N LEU A 74 0.51 -9.09 -6.14
CA LEU A 74 1.40 -8.18 -5.41
C LEU A 74 1.00 -8.11 -3.94
N TYR A 75 -0.29 -7.95 -3.64
CA TYR A 75 -0.75 -7.94 -2.25
C TYR A 75 -0.41 -9.25 -1.55
N GLY A 76 -0.63 -10.38 -2.20
CA GLY A 76 -0.28 -11.69 -1.64
C GLY A 76 1.21 -11.83 -1.37
N ALA A 77 2.05 -11.38 -2.29
CA ALA A 77 3.50 -11.43 -2.13
C ALA A 77 3.97 -10.53 -0.97
N CYS A 78 3.42 -9.32 -0.88
CA CYS A 78 3.74 -8.41 0.22
C CYS A 78 3.41 -9.05 1.57
N CYS A 79 2.28 -9.75 1.68
CA CYS A 79 1.90 -10.42 2.90
C CYS A 79 2.86 -11.57 3.24
N ARG A 80 3.20 -12.40 2.26
CA ARG A 80 4.13 -13.51 2.49
C ARG A 80 5.48 -13.00 2.99
N ILE A 81 6.01 -11.97 2.34
CA ILE A 81 7.29 -11.38 2.73
C ILE A 81 7.18 -10.72 4.10
N GLY A 82 6.15 -9.92 4.32
CA GLY A 82 5.94 -9.23 5.59
C GLY A 82 5.79 -10.20 6.76
N PHE A 83 5.01 -11.25 6.59
CA PHE A 83 4.85 -12.26 7.64
C PHE A 83 6.14 -13.03 7.89
N PHE A 84 6.88 -13.33 6.83
CA PHE A 84 8.20 -13.97 6.97
C PHE A 84 9.17 -13.07 7.75
N MET A 85 9.08 -11.75 7.57
CA MET A 85 9.91 -10.79 8.29
C MET A 85 9.51 -10.63 9.76
N GLY A 86 8.38 -11.21 10.18
CA GLY A 86 7.94 -11.16 11.57
C GLY A 86 6.79 -10.19 11.84
N TYR A 87 6.23 -9.55 10.84
CA TYR A 87 5.06 -8.71 11.06
C TYR A 87 3.83 -9.57 11.35
N ASP A 88 2.97 -9.08 12.22
CA ASP A 88 1.71 -9.75 12.58
C ASP A 88 0.54 -9.25 11.76
N ARG A 89 0.64 -8.05 11.21
CA ARG A 89 -0.45 -7.40 10.51
C ARG A 89 0.08 -6.60 9.31
N ILE A 90 -0.61 -6.73 8.21
CA ILE A 90 -0.36 -5.94 7.00
C ILE A 90 -1.58 -5.07 6.74
N ILE A 91 -1.38 -3.77 6.53
CA ILE A 91 -2.45 -2.84 6.24
C ILE A 91 -2.19 -2.15 4.90
N THR A 92 -3.27 -1.70 4.29
CA THR A 92 -3.23 -0.83 3.12
C THR A 92 -4.53 -0.06 3.02
N TYR A 93 -4.57 0.92 2.12
CA TYR A 93 -5.72 1.80 1.96
C TYR A 93 -6.16 1.83 0.50
N THR A 94 -7.47 1.92 0.31
CA THR A 94 -8.07 2.25 -1.00
C THR A 94 -8.93 3.49 -0.83
N LEU A 95 -9.25 4.15 -1.95
CA LEU A 95 -10.27 5.18 -1.93
C LEU A 95 -11.63 4.53 -1.66
N ALA A 96 -12.53 5.27 -1.01
CA ALA A 96 -13.85 4.76 -0.68
C ALA A 96 -14.64 4.35 -1.92
N SER A 97 -14.35 4.98 -3.06
CA SER A 97 -14.98 4.65 -4.34
C SER A 97 -14.48 3.36 -4.97
N GLU A 98 -13.37 2.81 -4.49
CA GLU A 98 -12.81 1.57 -5.02
C GLU A 98 -13.43 0.36 -4.34
N THR A 99 -13.59 -0.74 -5.08
CA THR A 99 -14.29 -1.93 -4.57
C THR A 99 -13.47 -2.75 -3.59
N GLY A 100 -12.15 -2.68 -3.67
CA GLY A 100 -11.27 -3.54 -2.86
C GLY A 100 -11.24 -4.99 -3.32
N ALA A 101 -11.68 -5.28 -4.54
CA ALA A 101 -11.78 -6.66 -5.02
C ALA A 101 -10.44 -7.39 -4.99
N SER A 102 -9.36 -6.74 -5.43
CA SER A 102 -8.02 -7.35 -5.42
C SER A 102 -7.52 -7.64 -4.01
N LEU A 103 -7.89 -6.79 -3.06
CA LEU A 103 -7.54 -6.98 -1.65
C LEU A 103 -8.31 -8.16 -1.06
N ARG A 104 -9.61 -8.24 -1.32
CA ARG A 104 -10.41 -9.39 -0.88
C ARG A 104 -9.87 -10.69 -1.47
N ALA A 105 -9.50 -10.68 -2.73
CA ALA A 105 -8.90 -11.84 -3.38
C ALA A 105 -7.59 -12.26 -2.72
N ALA A 106 -6.83 -11.31 -2.18
CA ALA A 106 -5.59 -11.58 -1.46
C ALA A 106 -5.80 -11.91 0.03
N GLY A 107 -7.05 -11.94 0.50
CA GLY A 107 -7.36 -12.32 1.87
C GLY A 107 -7.44 -11.18 2.86
N PHE A 108 -7.46 -9.93 2.40
CA PHE A 108 -7.65 -8.78 3.28
C PHE A 108 -9.11 -8.61 3.64
N THR A 109 -9.34 -8.05 4.81
CA THR A 109 -10.68 -7.68 5.28
C THR A 109 -10.75 -6.18 5.51
N PHE A 110 -11.95 -5.62 5.38
CA PHE A 110 -12.20 -4.22 5.65
C PHE A 110 -11.97 -3.92 7.13
N ASP A 111 -11.23 -2.86 7.42
CA ASP A 111 -10.78 -2.52 8.78
C ASP A 111 -11.11 -1.07 9.16
N GLY A 112 -12.07 -0.47 8.50
CA GLY A 112 -12.56 0.84 8.87
C GLY A 112 -12.31 1.93 7.85
N ILE A 113 -12.79 3.11 8.18
CA ILE A 113 -12.71 4.30 7.34
C ILE A 113 -11.68 5.24 7.94
N ALA A 114 -10.81 5.78 7.09
CA ALA A 114 -9.77 6.71 7.52
C ALA A 114 -9.77 7.94 6.63
N GLY A 115 -9.37 9.08 7.18
CA GLY A 115 -9.29 10.32 6.42
C GLY A 115 -10.65 10.93 6.13
N GLY A 116 -10.74 11.66 5.02
CA GLY A 116 -11.98 12.28 4.58
C GLY A 116 -12.30 13.61 5.24
N ARG A 117 -11.43 14.09 6.11
CA ARG A 117 -11.58 15.43 6.68
C ARG A 117 -10.66 16.40 5.98
N ALA A 118 -11.19 17.56 5.65
CA ALA A 118 -10.32 18.66 5.30
C ALA A 118 -9.41 18.91 6.49
N TRP A 119 -8.12 19.11 6.23
CA TRP A 119 -7.18 19.41 7.29
C TRP A 119 -7.54 20.77 7.88
N THR A 120 -8.06 20.76 9.09
CA THR A 120 -8.45 21.99 9.80
C THR A 120 -7.42 22.39 10.85
N GLY A 121 -6.31 21.71 10.91
CA GLY A 121 -5.26 21.99 11.86
C GLY A 121 -4.59 23.33 11.60
N GLN A 122 -3.70 23.70 12.50
CA GLN A 122 -3.05 25.01 12.51
C GLN A 122 -2.16 25.27 11.30
N ARG A 123 -1.86 24.28 10.52
CA ARG A 123 -1.05 24.42 9.33
C ARG A 123 -1.92 24.63 8.11
N ARG A 124 -2.61 25.73 8.09
CA ARG A 124 -3.27 26.09 6.85
C ARG A 124 -2.22 26.37 5.80
N ARG A 125 -2.48 25.86 4.63
CA ARG A 125 -1.61 26.06 3.52
C ARG A 125 -2.37 26.74 2.42
N ASP A 126 -1.74 27.73 1.84
CA ASP A 126 -2.36 28.53 0.80
C ASP A 126 -2.31 27.86 -0.57
N TYR A 127 -1.84 26.64 -0.62
CA TYR A 127 -1.82 25.88 -1.87
C TYR A 127 -2.96 24.87 -1.91
N TYR A 128 -3.28 24.46 -3.11
CA TYR A 128 -4.33 23.50 -3.35
C TYR A 128 -4.05 22.19 -2.59
N VAL A 129 -5.03 21.78 -1.83
CA VAL A 129 -5.05 20.47 -1.19
C VAL A 129 -6.10 19.64 -1.93
N ALA A 130 -5.72 18.46 -2.41
CA ALA A 130 -6.65 17.57 -3.06
C ALA A 130 -7.86 17.32 -2.16
N PRO A 131 -9.08 17.22 -2.75
CA PRO A 131 -10.25 16.90 -1.94
C PRO A 131 -10.01 15.68 -1.09
N ALA A 132 -10.37 15.80 0.19
CA ALA A 132 -10.18 14.72 1.14
C ALA A 132 -11.23 13.65 0.87
N GLU A 133 -10.92 12.69 0.03
CA GLU A 133 -11.76 11.51 -0.13
C GLU A 133 -11.50 10.57 1.02
N ARG A 134 -12.58 9.99 1.56
CA ARG A 134 -12.45 8.95 2.59
C ARG A 134 -11.71 7.76 2.01
N LYS A 135 -10.89 7.15 2.85
CA LYS A 135 -10.16 5.94 2.51
C LYS A 135 -10.68 4.78 3.33
N HIS A 136 -10.71 3.62 2.71
CA HIS A 136 -10.97 2.37 3.40
C HIS A 136 -9.63 1.76 3.77
N ARG A 137 -9.48 1.40 5.03
CA ARG A 137 -8.34 0.63 5.50
C ARG A 137 -8.67 -0.84 5.40
N TRP A 138 -7.71 -1.61 4.91
CA TRP A 138 -7.79 -3.05 4.76
C TRP A 138 -6.67 -3.68 5.56
N MET A 139 -6.92 -4.87 6.06
CA MET A 139 -6.00 -5.52 6.98
C MET A 139 -5.98 -7.02 6.73
N LYS A 140 -4.80 -7.60 6.86
CA LYS A 140 -4.64 -9.05 6.89
C LYS A 140 -3.72 -9.40 8.05
N ARG A 141 -4.13 -10.34 8.89
CA ARG A 141 -3.32 -10.81 10.01
C ARG A 141 -2.60 -12.08 9.63
N ARG A 142 -1.42 -12.27 10.23
CA ARG A 142 -0.70 -13.53 10.14
C ARG A 142 -1.55 -14.63 10.79
N VAL A 143 -1.56 -15.81 10.19
CA VAL A 143 -2.26 -16.96 10.78
C VAL A 143 -1.66 -17.26 12.15
N GLY A 144 -2.53 -17.33 13.16
CA GLY A 144 -2.10 -17.54 14.54
C GLY A 144 -1.71 -16.28 15.30
N ALA A 145 -1.75 -15.10 14.67
CA ALA A 145 -1.50 -13.85 15.38
C ALA A 145 -2.63 -13.55 16.37
N MET A 146 -2.27 -12.97 17.50
CA MET A 146 -3.27 -12.52 18.47
C MET A 146 -4.07 -11.36 17.91
N PRO A 147 -5.37 -11.31 18.22
CA PRO A 147 -6.22 -10.20 17.76
C PRO A 147 -5.77 -8.85 18.30
#